data_3b322ffa9d375b0d1180f7ad4d3d7c51
#
_entry.id   3b322ffa9d375b0d1180f7ad4d3d7c51
#
_cell.length_a   1.000
_cell.length_b   1.000
_cell.length_c   1.000
_cell.angle_alpha   90.00
_cell.angle_beta   90.00
_cell.angle_gamma   90.00
#
_symmetry.space_group_name_H-M   'P 1'
#
loop_
_entity.id
_entity.type
_entity.pdbx_description
1 polymer ?
#
loop_
_entity_poly.entity_id
_entity_poly.type
_entity_poly.pdbx_seq_one_letter_code
_entity_poly.pdbx_strand_id
1 'polypeptide(L)'
;RRRGLSFGLLASNVAGSRSSASKYAALYGSTVTKQIHGFSETTADFPDSQGYAGVMQSNSNNEISSNVKNWQPIQVGVSVAYSFTDRLSIESGLTYSCLISDLSSGTPLGNYDIRQTLHYIGLPLALRYDFLKIKGFSLYASAGGQMEKCVAGKTRTDYFVDGKKVSSENGRIMVEPLQWSVNAYVGAQYSFNRLVGLYVEPGAAYYFRNGSPVNCIYSERPFNFSLRAGLRFSL
;
A
#
# COMPACT_ATOMS: atom_id res chain seq x y z
N ARG A 1 26.89 15.71 25.68
CA ARG A 1 25.40 15.63 25.46
C ARG A 1 25.08 16.35 24.15
N ARG A 2 25.11 15.67 23.02
CA ARG A 2 24.66 16.24 21.75
C ARG A 2 23.16 15.99 21.65
N ARG A 3 22.35 16.95 22.07
CA ARG A 3 20.97 17.07 21.62
C ARG A 3 21.05 17.59 20.20
N GLY A 4 20.63 16.78 19.20
CA GLY A 4 20.73 17.16 17.80
C GLY A 4 19.42 16.95 17.09
N LEU A 5 19.10 17.86 16.20
CA LEU A 5 18.02 17.73 15.22
C LEU A 5 18.61 17.13 13.96
N SER A 6 17.92 16.18 13.37
CA SER A 6 18.28 15.65 12.05
C SER A 6 17.06 15.57 11.15
N PHE A 7 17.26 15.77 9.86
CA PHE A 7 16.25 15.68 8.82
C PHE A 7 16.55 14.46 7.94
N GLY A 8 15.51 13.80 7.47
CA GLY A 8 15.65 12.64 6.60
C GLY A 8 14.80 12.75 5.34
N LEU A 9 15.33 12.19 4.26
CA LEU A 9 14.56 11.83 3.07
C LEU A 9 14.50 10.32 3.02
N LEU A 10 13.33 9.76 2.83
CA LEU A 10 13.13 8.32 2.80
C LEU A 10 12.40 7.87 1.53
N ALA A 11 12.78 6.71 1.05
CA ALA A 11 12.02 5.92 0.12
C ALA A 11 11.89 4.51 0.69
N SER A 12 10.73 3.92 0.59
CA SER A 12 10.46 2.58 1.06
C SER A 12 9.68 1.80 0.01
N ASN A 13 9.99 0.52 -0.06
CA ASN A 13 9.23 -0.43 -0.83
C ASN A 13 8.72 -1.50 0.15
N VAL A 14 7.41 -1.64 0.22
CA VAL A 14 6.79 -2.72 0.98
C VAL A 14 6.86 -3.98 0.13
N ALA A 15 7.68 -4.94 0.54
CA ALA A 15 7.79 -6.23 -0.11
C ALA A 15 6.50 -7.04 0.13
N GLY A 16 5.43 -6.66 -0.53
CA GLY A 16 4.22 -7.45 -0.63
C GLY A 16 4.47 -8.58 -1.63
N SER A 17 4.41 -9.82 -1.19
CA SER A 17 4.35 -10.95 -2.10
C SER A 17 3.11 -10.81 -2.99
N ARG A 18 3.24 -11.07 -4.29
CA ARG A 18 2.12 -11.20 -5.21
C ARG A 18 1.13 -12.20 -4.64
N SER A 19 -0.04 -11.76 -4.19
CA SER A 19 -1.08 -12.68 -3.78
C SER A 19 -1.99 -12.91 -4.98
N SER A 20 -1.93 -14.09 -5.53
CA SER A 20 -2.95 -14.61 -6.42
C SER A 20 -3.95 -15.34 -5.55
N ALA A 21 -5.05 -14.71 -5.19
CA ALA A 21 -6.18 -15.40 -4.59
C ALA A 21 -7.12 -15.80 -5.74
N SER A 22 -7.04 -17.05 -6.17
CA SER A 22 -8.05 -17.62 -7.05
C SER A 22 -9.27 -17.97 -6.20
N LYS A 23 -10.32 -17.18 -6.27
CA LYS A 23 -11.63 -17.51 -5.71
C LYS A 23 -12.54 -17.90 -6.86
N TYR A 24 -12.95 -19.14 -6.90
CA TYR A 24 -14.01 -19.59 -7.79
C TYR A 24 -15.35 -19.05 -7.27
N ALA A 25 -16.01 -18.23 -8.04
CA ALA A 25 -17.36 -17.78 -7.77
C ALA A 25 -18.27 -18.22 -8.93
N ALA A 26 -19.26 -19.05 -8.63
CA ALA A 26 -20.29 -19.36 -9.60
C ALA A 26 -21.27 -18.18 -9.73
N LEU A 27 -21.53 -17.74 -10.94
CA LEU A 27 -22.50 -16.68 -11.24
C LEU A 27 -23.93 -17.21 -11.14
N TYR A 28 -24.41 -17.44 -9.93
CA TYR A 28 -25.84 -17.66 -9.69
C TYR A 28 -26.41 -16.48 -8.90
N GLY A 29 -27.05 -15.54 -9.60
CA GLY A 29 -27.88 -14.51 -9.02
C GLY A 29 -27.15 -13.31 -8.42
N SER A 30 -27.92 -12.30 -8.09
CA SER A 30 -27.52 -10.96 -7.60
C SER A 30 -26.64 -10.91 -6.33
N THR A 31 -26.47 -12.04 -5.65
CA THR A 31 -25.68 -12.12 -4.40
C THR A 31 -24.18 -12.20 -4.66
N VAL A 32 -23.77 -12.68 -5.84
CA VAL A 32 -22.33 -12.79 -6.21
C VAL A 32 -21.73 -11.42 -6.55
N THR A 33 -22.55 -10.52 -7.07
CA THR A 33 -22.16 -9.14 -7.35
C THR A 33 -21.60 -8.45 -6.10
N LYS A 34 -22.17 -8.75 -4.94
CA LYS A 34 -21.79 -8.14 -3.66
C LYS A 34 -20.42 -8.56 -3.13
N GLN A 35 -19.96 -9.79 -3.42
CA GLN A 35 -18.66 -10.28 -2.96
C GLN A 35 -17.50 -9.90 -3.90
N ILE A 36 -17.78 -9.69 -5.18
CA ILE A 36 -16.80 -9.22 -6.16
C ILE A 36 -16.60 -7.69 -6.00
N HIS A 37 -17.59 -7.00 -5.48
CA HIS A 37 -17.63 -5.55 -5.24
C HIS A 37 -16.82 -5.06 -4.03
N GLY A 38 -16.12 -5.91 -3.29
CA GLY A 38 -15.16 -5.48 -2.27
C GLY A 38 -14.06 -4.52 -2.79
N PHE A 39 -14.00 -4.33 -4.10
CA PHE A 39 -13.15 -3.33 -4.76
C PHE A 39 -13.87 -1.99 -5.01
N SER A 40 -15.21 -1.90 -4.94
CA SER A 40 -15.90 -0.69 -5.40
C SER A 40 -17.30 -0.48 -4.85
N GLU A 41 -17.61 -0.75 -3.59
CA GLU A 41 -18.97 -0.47 -3.07
C GLU A 41 -19.18 0.94 -2.52
N THR A 42 -18.36 1.90 -2.85
CA THR A 42 -18.69 3.30 -2.56
C THR A 42 -18.99 4.05 -3.85
N THR A 43 -20.30 4.13 -4.18
CA THR A 43 -20.88 5.11 -5.12
C THR A 43 -20.41 5.05 -6.59
N ALA A 44 -20.09 3.89 -7.13
CA ALA A 44 -20.12 3.76 -8.57
C ALA A 44 -21.55 3.43 -8.98
N ASP A 45 -22.33 4.43 -9.33
CA ASP A 45 -23.38 4.26 -10.34
C ASP A 45 -22.67 3.52 -11.49
N PHE A 46 -23.18 2.35 -11.89
CA PHE A 46 -22.70 1.65 -13.08
C PHE A 46 -23.23 2.38 -14.32
N PRO A 47 -22.48 3.35 -14.89
CA PRO A 47 -23.02 4.13 -16.00
C PRO A 47 -23.03 3.37 -17.31
N ASP A 48 -22.20 2.32 -17.45
CA ASP A 48 -22.19 1.51 -18.65
C ASP A 48 -22.76 0.09 -18.44
N SER A 49 -24.10 0.05 -18.40
CA SER A 49 -24.84 -1.21 -18.34
C SER A 49 -24.53 -2.18 -19.50
N GLN A 50 -24.01 -1.69 -20.64
CA GLN A 50 -23.78 -2.51 -21.83
C GLN A 50 -22.51 -3.36 -21.73
N GLY A 51 -21.39 -2.80 -21.25
CA GLY A 51 -20.14 -3.55 -21.09
C GLY A 51 -20.27 -4.65 -20.05
N TYR A 52 -20.84 -4.33 -18.89
CA TYR A 52 -21.09 -5.28 -17.81
C TYR A 52 -22.10 -6.36 -18.24
N ALA A 53 -23.21 -5.98 -18.88
CA ALA A 53 -24.22 -6.91 -19.36
C ALA A 53 -23.65 -7.91 -20.39
N GLY A 54 -22.78 -7.44 -21.29
CA GLY A 54 -22.10 -8.30 -22.27
C GLY A 54 -21.22 -9.37 -21.60
N VAL A 55 -20.44 -8.98 -20.59
CA VAL A 55 -19.60 -9.93 -19.82
C VAL A 55 -20.46 -10.92 -19.04
N MET A 56 -21.54 -10.47 -18.41
CA MET A 56 -22.47 -11.34 -17.67
C MET A 56 -23.17 -12.34 -18.57
N GLN A 57 -23.63 -11.91 -19.73
CA GLN A 57 -24.28 -12.78 -20.71
C GLN A 57 -23.32 -13.85 -21.25
N SER A 58 -22.07 -13.49 -21.53
CA SER A 58 -21.03 -14.41 -22.00
C SER A 58 -20.65 -15.46 -20.94
N ASN A 59 -20.85 -15.16 -19.65
CA ASN A 59 -20.49 -16.02 -18.54
C ASN A 59 -21.67 -16.72 -17.86
N SER A 60 -22.88 -16.63 -18.39
CA SER A 60 -24.12 -17.10 -17.73
C SER A 60 -24.10 -18.57 -17.28
N ASN A 61 -23.31 -19.42 -17.95
CA ASN A 61 -23.19 -20.85 -17.67
C ASN A 61 -21.76 -21.30 -17.31
N ASN A 62 -20.85 -20.37 -17.02
CA ASN A 62 -19.45 -20.69 -16.79
C ASN A 62 -19.02 -20.33 -15.36
N GLU A 63 -18.12 -21.12 -14.79
CA GLU A 63 -17.46 -20.76 -13.53
C GLU A 63 -16.51 -19.59 -13.77
N ILE A 64 -16.63 -18.55 -12.94
CA ILE A 64 -15.79 -17.36 -12.99
C ILE A 64 -14.60 -17.55 -12.08
N SER A 65 -13.40 -17.30 -12.59
CA SER A 65 -12.21 -17.16 -11.78
C SER A 65 -11.88 -15.70 -11.55
N SER A 66 -11.55 -15.35 -10.30
CA SER A 66 -11.09 -14.02 -9.94
C SER A 66 -9.64 -14.08 -9.47
N ASN A 67 -8.81 -13.22 -10.02
CA ASN A 67 -7.40 -13.10 -9.65
C ASN A 67 -7.09 -11.67 -9.21
N VAL A 68 -6.53 -11.54 -8.01
CA VAL A 68 -6.13 -10.25 -7.44
C VAL A 68 -4.61 -10.19 -7.39
N LYS A 69 -4.03 -9.18 -8.01
CA LYS A 69 -2.61 -8.90 -8.00
C LYS A 69 -2.35 -7.55 -7.34
N ASN A 70 -1.79 -7.59 -6.15
CA ASN A 70 -1.34 -6.39 -5.48
C ASN A 70 0.12 -6.08 -5.86
N TRP A 71 0.35 -4.88 -6.38
CA TRP A 71 1.70 -4.38 -6.65
C TRP A 71 2.36 -3.96 -5.34
N GLN A 72 3.68 -3.96 -5.33
CA GLN A 72 4.43 -3.48 -4.18
C GLN A 72 4.19 -1.97 -3.99
N PRO A 73 3.65 -1.54 -2.83
CA PRO A 73 3.49 -0.14 -2.53
C PRO A 73 4.82 0.60 -2.54
N ILE A 74 4.80 1.79 -3.10
CA ILE A 74 5.94 2.70 -3.05
C ILE A 74 5.59 3.80 -2.05
N GLN A 75 6.47 4.01 -1.09
CA GLN A 75 6.33 5.08 -0.11
C GLN A 75 7.56 5.99 -0.18
N VAL A 76 7.33 7.29 -0.17
CA VAL A 76 8.37 8.33 -0.07
C VAL A 76 8.01 9.29 1.04
N GLY A 77 9.00 9.94 1.63
CA GLY A 77 8.70 10.86 2.72
C GLY A 77 9.88 11.69 3.20
N VAL A 78 9.55 12.59 4.10
CA VAL A 78 10.50 13.42 4.83
C VAL A 78 10.35 13.12 6.32
N SER A 79 11.46 13.11 7.06
CA SER A 79 11.44 12.89 8.49
C SER A 79 12.24 13.93 9.24
N VAL A 80 11.87 14.10 10.50
CA VAL A 80 12.59 14.92 11.48
C VAL A 80 12.83 14.04 12.69
N ALA A 81 14.07 13.92 13.12
CA ALA A 81 14.42 13.18 14.32
C ALA A 81 15.09 14.08 15.36
N TYR A 82 14.70 13.87 16.60
CA TYR A 82 15.26 14.54 17.75
C TYR A 82 15.93 13.54 18.69
N SER A 83 17.23 13.74 18.94
CA SER A 83 18.01 12.88 19.82
C SER A 83 17.97 13.39 21.26
N PHE A 84 17.35 12.61 22.15
CA PHE A 84 17.31 12.89 23.60
C PHE A 84 18.64 12.56 24.26
N THR A 85 19.25 11.46 23.80
CA THR A 85 20.54 10.98 24.29
C THR A 85 21.41 10.59 23.09
N ASP A 86 22.66 10.22 23.35
CA ASP A 86 23.57 9.76 22.31
C ASP A 86 23.09 8.47 21.60
N ARG A 87 22.11 7.78 22.20
CA ARG A 87 21.60 6.50 21.69
C ARG A 87 20.12 6.49 21.38
N LEU A 88 19.34 7.39 22.01
CA LEU A 88 17.88 7.37 21.88
C LEU A 88 17.39 8.62 21.16
N SER A 89 16.60 8.41 20.13
CA SER A 89 15.94 9.48 19.36
C SER A 89 14.49 9.13 19.05
N ILE A 90 13.68 10.16 18.90
CA ILE A 90 12.32 10.06 18.36
C ILE A 90 12.34 10.60 16.94
N GLU A 91 11.66 9.92 16.04
CA GLU A 91 11.54 10.30 14.65
C GLU A 91 10.06 10.42 14.27
N SER A 92 9.72 11.51 13.60
CA SER A 92 8.40 11.74 13.01
C SER A 92 8.57 12.32 11.61
N GLY A 93 7.49 12.50 10.86
CA GLY A 93 7.61 13.02 9.51
C GLY A 93 6.31 13.04 8.76
N LEU A 94 6.42 13.14 7.44
CA LEU A 94 5.32 13.05 6.50
C LEU A 94 5.68 12.04 5.41
N THR A 95 4.79 11.10 5.15
CA THR A 95 4.96 10.08 4.11
C THR A 95 3.83 10.14 3.10
N TYR A 96 4.16 9.80 1.87
CA TYR A 96 3.21 9.60 0.79
C TYR A 96 3.36 8.17 0.28
N SER A 97 2.24 7.43 0.21
CA SER A 97 2.20 6.05 -0.25
C SER A 97 1.28 5.91 -1.45
N CYS A 98 1.75 5.19 -2.47
CA CYS A 98 0.96 4.83 -3.65
C CYS A 98 0.76 3.31 -3.69
N LEU A 99 -0.50 2.88 -3.65
CA LEU A 99 -0.92 1.48 -3.69
C LEU A 99 -1.62 1.21 -5.01
N ILE A 100 -1.18 0.17 -5.72
CA ILE A 100 -1.78 -0.26 -6.98
C ILE A 100 -2.22 -1.71 -6.84
N SER A 101 -3.48 -2.00 -7.20
CA SER A 101 -4.05 -3.33 -7.22
C SER A 101 -4.76 -3.57 -8.53
N ASP A 102 -4.50 -4.72 -9.15
CA ASP A 102 -5.18 -5.18 -10.35
C ASP A 102 -6.07 -6.38 -9.97
N LEU A 103 -7.34 -6.32 -10.32
CA LEU A 103 -8.30 -7.40 -10.22
C LEU A 103 -8.72 -7.79 -11.63
N SER A 104 -8.62 -9.08 -11.96
CA SER A 104 -9.15 -9.65 -13.18
C SER A 104 -10.20 -10.71 -12.82
N SER A 105 -11.38 -10.65 -13.40
CA SER A 105 -12.46 -11.58 -13.13
C SER A 105 -13.25 -11.90 -14.40
N GLY A 106 -13.57 -13.18 -14.58
CA GLY A 106 -14.34 -13.67 -15.73
C GLY A 106 -13.80 -14.97 -16.32
N THR A 107 -14.16 -15.20 -17.56
CA THR A 107 -13.70 -16.30 -18.39
C THR A 107 -13.05 -15.77 -19.69
N PRO A 108 -12.42 -16.61 -20.52
CA PRO A 108 -11.92 -16.17 -21.82
C PRO A 108 -12.98 -15.58 -22.77
N LEU A 109 -14.27 -15.94 -22.58
CA LEU A 109 -15.38 -15.43 -23.38
C LEU A 109 -15.85 -14.05 -22.93
N GLY A 110 -15.75 -13.76 -21.63
CA GLY A 110 -16.09 -12.45 -21.06
C GLY A 110 -15.37 -12.22 -19.76
N ASN A 111 -14.55 -11.18 -19.70
CA ASN A 111 -13.83 -10.78 -18.49
C ASN A 111 -13.81 -9.27 -18.32
N TYR A 112 -13.56 -8.86 -17.10
CA TYR A 112 -13.28 -7.46 -16.79
C TYR A 112 -12.02 -7.34 -15.91
N ASP A 113 -11.27 -6.29 -16.18
CA ASP A 113 -10.05 -5.95 -15.45
C ASP A 113 -10.25 -4.62 -14.73
N ILE A 114 -10.07 -4.63 -13.42
CA ILE A 114 -10.14 -3.43 -12.58
C ILE A 114 -8.73 -3.09 -12.11
N ARG A 115 -8.26 -1.90 -12.45
CA ARG A 115 -7.07 -1.30 -11.87
C ARG A 115 -7.45 -0.25 -10.86
N GLN A 116 -7.01 -0.44 -9.61
CA GLN A 116 -7.23 0.48 -8.52
C GLN A 116 -5.90 1.13 -8.13
N THR A 117 -5.90 2.45 -7.99
CA THR A 117 -4.76 3.22 -7.47
C THR A 117 -5.22 4.07 -6.31
N LEU A 118 -4.60 3.89 -5.14
CA LEU A 118 -4.89 4.62 -3.92
C LEU A 118 -3.67 5.42 -3.48
N HIS A 119 -3.90 6.65 -3.06
CA HIS A 119 -2.88 7.59 -2.59
C HIS A 119 -3.13 7.90 -1.13
N TYR A 120 -2.13 7.69 -0.28
CA TYR A 120 -2.20 7.94 1.15
C TYR A 120 -1.17 8.98 1.56
N ILE A 121 -1.55 9.79 2.54
CA ILE A 121 -0.62 10.64 3.31
C ILE A 121 -0.58 10.09 4.72
N GLY A 122 0.63 9.93 5.26
CA GLY A 122 0.86 9.32 6.57
C GLY A 122 1.73 10.16 7.48
N LEU A 123 1.48 10.01 8.78
CA LEU A 123 2.25 10.57 9.87
C LEU A 123 2.88 9.41 10.66
N PRO A 124 4.17 9.10 10.47
CA PRO A 124 4.90 8.15 11.27
C PRO A 124 5.32 8.77 12.61
N LEU A 125 5.42 7.94 13.64
CA LEU A 125 6.05 8.26 14.92
C LEU A 125 6.82 7.04 15.39
N ALA A 126 8.14 7.13 15.54
CA ALA A 126 8.99 6.02 15.91
C ALA A 126 10.04 6.41 16.93
N LEU A 127 10.40 5.46 17.79
CA LEU A 127 11.56 5.50 18.64
C LEU A 127 12.70 4.74 17.98
N ARG A 128 13.88 5.32 17.98
CA ARG A 128 15.11 4.75 17.46
C ARG A 128 16.13 4.62 18.59
N TYR A 129 16.75 3.45 18.66
CA TYR A 129 17.83 3.16 19.60
C TYR A 129 19.08 2.71 18.84
N ASP A 130 20.17 3.50 18.96
CA ASP A 130 21.48 3.22 18.37
C ASP A 130 22.29 2.33 19.32
N PHE A 131 22.42 1.05 19.01
CA PHE A 131 23.17 0.08 19.83
C PHE A 131 24.65 0.00 19.50
N LEU A 132 25.05 0.40 18.28
CA LEU A 132 26.45 0.42 17.85
C LEU A 132 26.76 1.71 17.08
N LYS A 133 27.84 2.39 17.47
CA LYS A 133 28.39 3.58 16.76
C LYS A 133 29.90 3.48 16.67
N ILE A 134 30.42 3.32 15.44
CA ILE A 134 31.86 3.18 15.17
C ILE A 134 32.20 4.02 13.94
N LYS A 135 33.07 5.05 14.12
CA LYS A 135 33.70 5.84 13.04
C LYS A 135 32.81 6.12 11.82
N GLY A 136 31.65 6.75 12.03
CA GLY A 136 30.73 7.11 10.96
C GLY A 136 29.73 6.02 10.58
N PHE A 137 29.88 4.81 11.11
CA PHE A 137 28.90 3.72 10.96
C PHE A 137 28.07 3.57 12.22
N SER A 138 26.76 3.40 12.08
CA SER A 138 25.87 3.12 13.21
C SER A 138 24.88 2.01 12.85
N LEU A 139 24.63 1.13 13.83
CA LEU A 139 23.55 0.16 13.79
C LEU A 139 22.50 0.54 14.83
N TYR A 140 21.25 0.42 14.46
CA TYR A 140 20.15 0.81 15.33
C TYR A 140 18.91 -0.06 15.09
N ALA A 141 18.02 -0.04 16.04
CA ALA A 141 16.66 -0.54 15.90
C ALA A 141 15.69 0.62 16.03
N SER A 142 14.61 0.58 15.29
CA SER A 142 13.50 1.53 15.44
C SER A 142 12.18 0.79 15.50
N ALA A 143 11.25 1.29 16.30
CA ALA A 143 9.89 0.78 16.41
C ALA A 143 8.93 1.94 16.58
N GLY A 144 7.74 1.82 15.96
CA GLY A 144 6.78 2.91 16.01
C GLY A 144 5.45 2.57 15.41
N GLY A 145 4.62 3.59 15.28
CA GLY A 145 3.33 3.53 14.60
C GLY A 145 3.26 4.53 13.46
N GLN A 146 2.31 4.30 12.58
CA GLN A 146 1.99 5.22 11.50
C GLN A 146 0.49 5.30 11.33
N MET A 147 0.01 6.50 11.12
CA MET A 147 -1.37 6.81 10.78
C MET A 147 -1.40 7.33 9.35
N GLU A 148 -2.22 6.72 8.49
CA GLU A 148 -2.34 7.09 7.08
C GLU A 148 -3.79 7.43 6.74
N LYS A 149 -3.97 8.47 5.92
CA LYS A 149 -5.27 8.86 5.35
C LYS A 149 -5.23 8.75 3.85
N CYS A 150 -6.22 8.08 3.27
CA CYS A 150 -6.44 8.10 1.83
C CYS A 150 -6.88 9.49 1.41
N VAL A 151 -6.17 10.09 0.46
CA VAL A 151 -6.44 11.45 -0.04
C VAL A 151 -6.97 11.42 -1.47
N ALA A 152 -6.70 10.38 -2.21
CA ALA A 152 -7.23 10.18 -3.55
C ALA A 152 -7.22 8.70 -3.91
N GLY A 153 -8.22 8.29 -4.70
CA GLY A 153 -8.30 6.96 -5.26
C GLY A 153 -8.97 7.01 -6.62
N LYS A 154 -8.46 6.18 -7.52
CA LYS A 154 -8.98 6.02 -8.88
C LYS A 154 -9.15 4.55 -9.18
N THR A 155 -10.24 4.21 -9.85
CA THR A 155 -10.48 2.89 -10.44
C THR A 155 -10.64 3.04 -11.93
N ARG A 156 -10.15 2.05 -12.66
CA ARG A 156 -10.40 1.91 -14.09
C ARG A 156 -10.83 0.47 -14.32
N THR A 157 -11.99 0.29 -14.91
CA THR A 157 -12.55 -0.99 -15.30
C THR A 157 -12.57 -1.10 -16.81
N ASP A 158 -11.94 -2.12 -17.34
CA ASP A 158 -11.94 -2.47 -18.77
C ASP A 158 -12.73 -3.76 -18.95
N TYR A 159 -13.73 -3.75 -19.84
CA TYR A 159 -14.60 -4.90 -20.15
C TYR A 159 -14.19 -5.52 -21.47
N PHE A 160 -14.11 -6.87 -21.47
CA PHE A 160 -13.73 -7.65 -22.66
C PHE A 160 -14.78 -8.71 -22.94
N VAL A 161 -15.15 -8.87 -24.21
CA VAL A 161 -16.00 -9.94 -24.74
C VAL A 161 -15.28 -10.52 -25.94
N ASP A 162 -15.14 -11.84 -25.97
CA ASP A 162 -14.38 -12.59 -26.99
C ASP A 162 -12.97 -12.02 -27.21
N GLY A 163 -12.30 -11.65 -26.11
CA GLY A 163 -10.95 -11.07 -26.14
C GLY A 163 -10.86 -9.65 -26.70
N LYS A 164 -11.98 -9.03 -27.08
CA LYS A 164 -12.02 -7.65 -27.57
C LYS A 164 -12.51 -6.72 -26.47
N LYS A 165 -11.82 -5.59 -26.29
CA LYS A 165 -12.26 -4.56 -25.37
C LYS A 165 -13.52 -3.89 -25.92
N VAL A 166 -14.62 -4.01 -25.18
CA VAL A 166 -15.94 -3.45 -25.57
C VAL A 166 -16.22 -2.13 -24.88
N SER A 167 -15.71 -1.93 -23.65
CA SER A 167 -15.93 -0.71 -22.89
C SER A 167 -14.80 -0.43 -21.90
N SER A 168 -14.71 0.80 -21.44
CA SER A 168 -13.78 1.23 -20.40
C SER A 168 -14.43 2.31 -19.55
N GLU A 169 -14.35 2.11 -18.24
CA GLU A 169 -14.96 3.00 -17.27
C GLU A 169 -13.91 3.48 -16.27
N ASN A 170 -14.02 4.76 -15.88
CA ASN A 170 -13.17 5.35 -14.85
C ASN A 170 -14.05 5.80 -13.68
N GLY A 171 -13.70 5.35 -12.48
CA GLY A 171 -14.36 5.71 -11.23
C GLY A 171 -13.42 6.42 -10.26
N ARG A 172 -13.99 7.10 -9.29
CA ARG A 172 -13.27 7.60 -8.11
C ARG A 172 -13.64 6.74 -6.92
N ILE A 173 -12.64 6.41 -6.12
CA ILE A 173 -12.82 5.65 -4.89
C ILE A 173 -12.17 6.42 -3.74
N MET A 174 -12.84 6.44 -2.59
CA MET A 174 -12.30 7.08 -1.40
C MET A 174 -12.35 6.07 -0.24
N VAL A 175 -11.24 5.95 0.47
CA VAL A 175 -11.17 5.17 1.71
C VAL A 175 -11.30 6.15 2.87
N GLU A 176 -12.49 6.23 3.46
CA GLU A 176 -12.76 7.17 4.54
C GLU A 176 -12.03 6.84 5.85
N PRO A 177 -11.98 5.57 6.31
CA PRO A 177 -11.33 5.23 7.56
C PRO A 177 -9.82 5.48 7.52
N LEU A 178 -9.28 5.91 8.66
CA LEU A 178 -7.84 6.01 8.86
C LEU A 178 -7.21 4.61 8.88
N GLN A 179 -6.03 4.50 8.28
CA GLN A 179 -5.23 3.29 8.33
C GLN A 179 -4.16 3.43 9.42
N TRP A 180 -4.21 2.54 10.39
CA TRP A 180 -3.21 2.45 11.45
C TRP A 180 -2.27 1.29 11.19
N SER A 181 -1.00 1.48 11.51
CA SER A 181 0.01 0.42 11.46
C SER A 181 1.03 0.58 12.57
N VAL A 182 1.65 -0.53 12.95
CA VAL A 182 2.86 -0.56 13.75
C VAL A 182 3.98 -1.12 12.92
N ASN A 183 5.20 -0.63 13.14
CA ASN A 183 6.36 -1.03 12.36
C ASN A 183 7.60 -1.17 13.25
N ALA A 184 8.50 -2.04 12.82
CA ALA A 184 9.79 -2.25 13.45
C ALA A 184 10.86 -2.48 12.37
N TYR A 185 12.00 -1.82 12.53
CA TYR A 185 13.12 -1.86 11.60
C TYR A 185 14.44 -2.07 12.34
N VAL A 186 15.37 -2.71 11.67
CA VAL A 186 16.79 -2.71 12.05
C VAL A 186 17.52 -1.96 10.97
N GLY A 187 18.28 -0.94 11.33
CA GLY A 187 18.90 -0.05 10.36
C GLY A 187 20.42 0.01 10.50
N ALA A 188 21.04 0.20 9.36
CA ALA A 188 22.44 0.55 9.25
C ALA A 188 22.56 1.93 8.60
N GLN A 189 23.36 2.81 9.18
CA GLN A 189 23.63 4.14 8.67
C GLN A 189 25.13 4.33 8.51
N TYR A 190 25.54 4.90 7.39
CA TYR A 190 26.90 5.34 7.14
C TYR A 190 26.90 6.85 6.93
N SER A 191 27.64 7.57 7.77
CA SER A 191 27.79 9.02 7.70
C SER A 191 29.07 9.35 6.92
N PHE A 192 28.91 9.93 5.72
CA PHE A 192 30.02 10.35 4.87
C PHE A 192 30.80 11.50 5.50
N ASN A 193 30.07 12.38 6.14
CA ASN A 193 30.59 13.52 6.89
C ASN A 193 29.71 13.82 8.11
N ARG A 194 29.98 14.94 8.80
CA ARG A 194 29.18 15.30 9.99
C ARG A 194 27.73 15.67 9.65
N LEU A 195 27.45 16.02 8.40
CA LEU A 195 26.14 16.55 7.97
C LEU A 195 25.30 15.50 7.27
N VAL A 196 25.89 14.57 6.49
CA VAL A 196 25.16 13.70 5.58
C VAL A 196 25.48 12.24 5.84
N GLY A 197 24.46 11.42 5.97
CA GLY A 197 24.54 9.98 6.08
C GLY A 197 23.50 9.28 5.17
N LEU A 198 23.88 8.11 4.67
CA LEU A 198 22.99 7.18 3.98
C LEU A 198 22.56 6.10 4.96
N TYR A 199 21.32 5.69 4.91
CA TYR A 199 20.83 4.59 5.72
C TYR A 199 19.96 3.61 4.94
N VAL A 200 19.93 2.36 5.45
CA VAL A 200 19.08 1.28 4.96
C VAL A 200 18.47 0.58 6.15
N GLU A 201 17.16 0.32 6.09
CA GLU A 201 16.36 -0.22 7.18
C GLU A 201 15.47 -1.36 6.64
N PRO A 202 15.90 -2.61 6.65
CA PRO A 202 14.99 -3.73 6.56
C PRO A 202 14.10 -3.81 7.79
N GLY A 203 12.84 -4.19 7.61
CA GLY A 203 11.89 -4.29 8.70
C GLY A 203 10.56 -4.88 8.29
N ALA A 204 9.60 -4.77 9.19
CA ALA A 204 8.25 -5.24 8.99
C ALA A 204 7.23 -4.24 9.54
N ALA A 205 6.05 -4.25 8.95
CA ALA A 205 4.91 -3.48 9.39
C ALA A 205 3.68 -4.37 9.50
N TYR A 206 2.86 -4.09 10.52
CA TYR A 206 1.56 -4.71 10.70
C TYR A 206 0.48 -3.64 10.58
N TYR A 207 -0.44 -3.82 9.64
CA TYR A 207 -1.54 -2.93 9.36
C TYR A 207 -2.81 -3.43 10.04
N PHE A 208 -3.43 -2.60 10.85
CA PHE A 208 -4.68 -2.94 11.52
C PHE A 208 -5.84 -2.85 10.53
N ARG A 209 -6.83 -3.73 10.67
CA ARG A 209 -8.05 -3.64 9.89
C ARG A 209 -8.82 -2.37 10.25
N ASN A 210 -9.15 -1.58 9.26
CA ASN A 210 -9.84 -0.31 9.44
C ASN A 210 -11.35 -0.36 9.10
N GLY A 211 -11.89 -1.55 8.79
CA GLY A 211 -13.30 -1.74 8.44
C GLY A 211 -13.70 -1.18 7.07
N SER A 212 -12.74 -0.74 6.26
CA SER A 212 -13.02 -0.30 4.89
C SER A 212 -13.51 -1.47 4.03
N PRO A 213 -14.55 -1.29 3.20
CA PRO A 213 -14.97 -2.28 2.21
C PRO A 213 -13.97 -2.41 1.04
N VAL A 214 -13.02 -1.48 0.94
CA VAL A 214 -12.03 -1.44 -0.14
C VAL A 214 -10.90 -2.41 0.15
N ASN A 215 -10.75 -3.42 -0.71
CA ASN A 215 -9.65 -4.37 -0.62
C ASN A 215 -8.37 -3.76 -1.19
N CYS A 216 -7.31 -3.81 -0.39
CA CYS A 216 -5.97 -3.40 -0.78
C CYS A 216 -4.95 -4.29 -0.06
N ILE A 217 -3.67 -4.15 -0.36
CA ILE A 217 -2.61 -4.97 0.26
C ILE A 217 -2.62 -4.89 1.80
N TYR A 218 -3.01 -3.77 2.38
CA TYR A 218 -3.08 -3.58 3.83
C TYR A 218 -4.18 -4.40 4.49
N SER A 219 -5.33 -4.60 3.80
CA SER A 219 -6.44 -5.41 4.31
C SER A 219 -6.27 -6.90 4.04
N GLU A 220 -5.65 -7.27 2.90
CA GLU A 220 -5.45 -8.68 2.54
C GLU A 220 -4.26 -9.31 3.25
N ARG A 221 -3.19 -8.53 3.46
CA ARG A 221 -1.97 -8.95 4.13
C ARG A 221 -1.59 -7.93 5.18
N PRO A 222 -2.06 -8.09 6.41
CA PRO A 222 -1.76 -7.15 7.48
C PRO A 222 -0.28 -7.13 7.85
N PHE A 223 0.44 -8.23 7.70
CA PHE A 223 1.88 -8.30 7.95
C PHE A 223 2.67 -8.21 6.65
N ASN A 224 3.51 -7.19 6.55
CA ASN A 224 4.32 -6.90 5.37
C ASN A 224 5.78 -6.66 5.76
N PHE A 225 6.69 -7.23 4.99
CA PHE A 225 8.10 -6.84 5.03
C PHE A 225 8.32 -5.58 4.21
N SER A 226 9.22 -4.71 4.66
CA SER A 226 9.59 -3.50 3.95
C SER A 226 11.08 -3.25 4.02
N LEU A 227 11.58 -2.62 2.97
CA LEU A 227 12.94 -2.10 2.91
C LEU A 227 12.85 -0.60 2.75
N ARG A 228 13.39 0.13 3.73
CA ARG A 228 13.47 1.59 3.71
C ARG A 228 14.92 1.99 3.47
N ALA A 229 15.14 2.98 2.62
CA ALA A 229 16.44 3.59 2.39
C ALA A 229 16.30 5.10 2.32
N GLY A 230 17.35 5.84 2.68
CA GLY A 230 17.24 7.28 2.66
C GLY A 230 18.54 8.01 3.03
N LEU A 231 18.43 9.31 2.95
CA LEU A 231 19.49 10.24 3.36
C LEU A 231 19.09 10.90 4.68
N ARG A 232 20.07 11.05 5.58
CA ARG A 232 19.89 11.76 6.85
C ARG A 232 20.88 12.91 6.93
N PHE A 233 20.34 14.08 7.29
CA PHE A 233 21.08 15.32 7.46
C PHE A 233 21.08 15.67 8.95
N SER A 234 22.25 15.70 9.57
CA SER A 234 22.43 16.02 10.99
C SER A 234 22.89 17.47 11.15
N LEU A 235 22.24 18.22 12.02
CA LEU A 235 22.57 19.60 12.36
C LEU A 235 23.32 19.67 13.69
#